data_c9fe5967ded540a5ed885960f6f1895e
#
_entry.id   c9fe5967ded540a5ed885960f6f1895e
#
_cell.length_a   1.000
_cell.length_b   1.000
_cell.length_c   1.000
_cell.angle_alpha   90.00
_cell.angle_beta   90.00
_cell.angle_gamma   90.00
#
_symmetry.space_group_name_H-M   'P 1'
#
loop_
_entity.id
_entity.type
_entity.pdbx_description
1 polymer ?
#
loop_
_entity_poly.entity_id
_entity_poly.type
_entity_poly.pdbx_seq_one_letter_code
_entity_poly.pdbx_strand_id
1 'polypeptide(L)'
;MRVIDETRDWVEKFVLKLNLCPFAHQPYRDGRVRFVYIENFTWWSIEHVHEEIKRLENDEAQTTIIIYPKEGALQDFETYLEFVNNIENVLHNLQLDFAYRIATFHPRYEFDKTEYDDPANRTNRSPYPMVHLIRVSDIDEAIKKHPDTKQIPLRNIELMRTIDWG
;
A
#
# COMPACT_ATOMS: atom_id res chain seq x y z
N MET A 1 1.30 -3.31 -18.66
CA MET A 1 -0.16 -3.49 -18.73
C MET A 1 -0.59 -4.60 -17.78
N ARG A 2 -0.17 -5.85 -17.96
CA ARG A 2 -0.54 -7.01 -17.12
C ARG A 2 -0.39 -6.79 -15.59
N VAL A 3 0.74 -6.22 -15.14
CA VAL A 3 1.03 -5.97 -13.71
C VAL A 3 0.00 -5.05 -13.07
N ILE A 4 -0.36 -3.96 -13.76
CA ILE A 4 -1.38 -3.01 -13.28
C ILE A 4 -2.75 -3.69 -13.22
N ASP A 5 -3.11 -4.49 -14.23
CA ASP A 5 -4.40 -5.18 -14.27
C ASP A 5 -4.50 -6.22 -13.14
N GLU A 6 -3.44 -7.00 -12.90
CA GLU A 6 -3.38 -7.95 -11.78
C GLU A 6 -3.46 -7.24 -10.41
N THR A 7 -2.85 -6.06 -10.29
CA THR A 7 -2.93 -5.26 -9.06
C THR A 7 -4.34 -4.69 -8.86
N ARG A 8 -4.99 -4.20 -9.92
CA ARG A 8 -6.39 -3.76 -9.87
C ARG A 8 -7.33 -4.89 -9.46
N ASP A 9 -7.15 -6.06 -10.06
CA ASP A 9 -7.90 -7.26 -9.73
C ASP A 9 -7.75 -7.63 -8.24
N TRP A 10 -6.55 -7.56 -7.71
CA TRP A 10 -6.28 -7.79 -6.29
C TRP A 10 -6.98 -6.74 -5.41
N VAL A 11 -6.92 -5.46 -5.77
CA VAL A 11 -7.62 -4.40 -5.03
C VAL A 11 -9.13 -4.69 -5.03
N GLU A 12 -9.73 -4.99 -6.17
CA GLU A 12 -11.18 -5.24 -6.29
C GLU A 12 -11.62 -6.49 -5.55
N LYS A 13 -10.96 -7.62 -5.85
CA LYS A 13 -11.40 -8.96 -5.41
C LYS A 13 -10.98 -9.29 -3.98
N PHE A 14 -10.02 -8.56 -3.44
CA PHE A 14 -9.51 -8.78 -2.09
C PHE A 14 -9.71 -7.57 -1.19
N VAL A 15 -9.08 -6.44 -1.48
CA VAL A 15 -9.12 -5.28 -0.58
C VAL A 15 -10.53 -4.71 -0.43
N LEU A 16 -11.21 -4.45 -1.55
CA LEU A 16 -12.57 -3.88 -1.54
C LEU A 16 -13.62 -4.92 -1.17
N LYS A 17 -13.54 -6.12 -1.74
CA LYS A 17 -14.53 -7.18 -1.48
C LYS A 17 -14.56 -7.59 0.00
N LEU A 18 -13.42 -7.66 0.66
CA LEU A 18 -13.31 -7.95 2.09
C LEU A 18 -13.39 -6.71 2.98
N ASN A 19 -13.55 -5.54 2.36
CA ASN A 19 -13.59 -4.24 3.04
C ASN A 19 -12.41 -4.02 4.00
N LEU A 20 -11.20 -4.43 3.58
CA LEU A 20 -9.98 -4.31 4.39
C LEU A 20 -9.62 -2.85 4.67
N CYS A 21 -9.92 -1.98 3.70
CA CYS A 21 -9.78 -0.53 3.82
C CYS A 21 -11.09 0.14 3.41
N PRO A 22 -11.96 0.52 4.36
CA PRO A 22 -13.26 1.13 4.04
C PRO A 22 -13.11 2.47 3.29
N PHE A 23 -11.94 3.11 3.38
CA PHE A 23 -11.65 4.38 2.71
C PHE A 23 -11.26 4.23 1.24
N ALA A 24 -10.94 3.01 0.79
CA ALA A 24 -10.51 2.75 -0.58
C ALA A 24 -11.67 2.74 -1.59
N HIS A 25 -12.90 2.48 -1.16
CA HIS A 25 -14.04 2.30 -2.05
C HIS A 25 -14.36 3.53 -2.89
N GLN A 26 -14.40 4.71 -2.28
CA GLN A 26 -14.76 5.92 -3.00
C GLN A 26 -13.68 6.36 -3.97
N PRO A 27 -12.40 6.53 -3.57
CA PRO A 27 -11.33 6.89 -4.51
C PRO A 27 -11.19 5.91 -5.67
N TYR A 28 -11.36 4.62 -5.40
CA TYR A 28 -11.26 3.60 -6.44
C TYR A 28 -12.39 3.72 -7.46
N ARG A 29 -13.64 3.82 -7.00
CA ARG A 29 -14.83 3.98 -7.87
C ARG A 29 -14.78 5.27 -8.69
N ASP A 30 -14.26 6.33 -8.12
CA ASP A 30 -14.16 7.65 -8.76
C ASP A 30 -12.95 7.74 -9.72
N GLY A 31 -12.17 6.65 -9.89
CA GLY A 31 -10.99 6.62 -10.75
C GLY A 31 -9.82 7.47 -10.25
N ARG A 32 -9.81 7.83 -8.96
CA ARG A 32 -8.80 8.69 -8.33
C ARG A 32 -7.63 7.93 -7.69
N VAL A 33 -7.51 6.65 -7.95
CA VAL A 33 -6.35 5.83 -7.57
C VAL A 33 -5.43 5.71 -8.79
N ARG A 34 -4.22 6.25 -8.70
CA ARG A 34 -3.18 6.08 -9.71
C ARG A 34 -2.43 4.78 -9.46
N PHE A 35 -2.16 4.03 -10.52
CA PHE A 35 -1.32 2.84 -10.50
C PHE A 35 -0.09 3.09 -11.37
N VAL A 36 1.09 2.96 -10.80
CA VAL A 36 2.37 3.19 -11.47
C VAL A 36 3.24 1.95 -11.34
N TYR A 37 3.70 1.40 -12.45
CA TYR A 37 4.62 0.27 -12.45
C TYR A 37 6.03 0.73 -12.79
N ILE A 38 6.98 0.42 -11.91
CA ILE A 38 8.40 0.67 -12.08
C ILE A 38 9.04 -0.59 -12.63
N GLU A 39 9.22 -0.64 -13.94
CA GLU A 39 9.68 -1.85 -14.64
C GLU A 39 11.08 -2.31 -14.21
N ASN A 40 11.98 -1.36 -13.98
CA ASN A 40 13.36 -1.63 -13.57
C ASN A 40 13.64 -1.01 -12.20
N PHE A 41 13.64 -1.86 -11.17
CA PHE A 41 13.99 -1.42 -9.83
C PHE A 41 15.51 -1.17 -9.70
N THR A 42 15.82 -0.04 -9.13
CA THR A 42 17.13 0.31 -8.58
C THR A 42 16.93 1.03 -7.25
N TRP A 43 17.98 1.18 -6.45
CA TRP A 43 17.88 1.96 -5.20
C TRP A 43 17.51 3.45 -5.45
N TRP A 44 17.76 3.97 -6.64
CA TRP A 44 17.32 5.30 -7.09
C TRP A 44 15.82 5.36 -7.41
N SER A 45 15.13 4.22 -7.44
CA SER A 45 13.67 4.19 -7.65
C SER A 45 12.87 4.91 -6.57
N ILE A 46 13.52 5.32 -5.48
CA ILE A 46 12.97 6.24 -4.48
C ILE A 46 12.61 7.61 -5.09
N GLU A 47 13.27 8.04 -6.14
CA GLU A 47 12.96 9.28 -6.86
C GLU A 47 11.54 9.25 -7.45
N HIS A 48 11.06 8.06 -7.86
CA HIS A 48 9.67 7.92 -8.35
C HIS A 48 8.63 8.22 -7.26
N VAL A 49 8.93 7.94 -6.00
CA VAL A 49 8.04 8.32 -4.88
C VAL A 49 7.92 9.84 -4.81
N HIS A 50 9.03 10.55 -4.92
CA HIS A 50 9.04 12.01 -4.93
C HIS A 50 8.34 12.61 -6.15
N GLU A 51 8.52 12.01 -7.33
CA GLU A 51 7.78 12.40 -8.54
C GLU A 51 6.27 12.20 -8.38
N GLU A 52 5.84 11.08 -7.80
CA GLU A 52 4.42 10.82 -7.56
C GLU A 52 3.83 11.78 -6.50
N ILE A 53 4.59 12.20 -5.50
CA ILE A 53 4.16 13.27 -4.58
C ILE A 53 3.88 14.56 -5.35
N LYS A 54 4.82 15.00 -6.20
CA LYS A 54 4.63 16.21 -7.02
C LYS A 54 3.42 16.09 -7.95
N ARG A 55 3.15 14.90 -8.47
CA ARG A 55 1.97 14.65 -9.30
C ARG A 55 0.69 14.74 -8.48
N LEU A 56 0.66 14.13 -7.30
CA LEU A 56 -0.49 14.20 -6.41
C LEU A 56 -0.84 15.63 -5.98
N GLU A 57 0.13 16.55 -5.93
CA GLU A 57 -0.13 17.97 -5.64
C GLU A 57 -0.89 18.69 -6.76
N ASN A 58 -0.75 18.21 -8.00
CA ASN A 58 -1.25 18.89 -9.20
C ASN A 58 -2.29 18.09 -10.00
N ASP A 59 -2.65 16.89 -9.54
CA ASP A 59 -3.54 15.96 -10.26
C ASP A 59 -4.85 15.73 -9.49
N GLU A 60 -5.87 15.29 -10.20
CA GLU A 60 -7.15 14.82 -9.62
C GLU A 60 -7.00 13.51 -8.86
N ALA A 61 -5.91 12.78 -9.06
CA ALA A 61 -5.61 11.56 -8.29
C ALA A 61 -5.52 11.89 -6.80
N GLN A 62 -6.14 11.04 -5.98
CA GLN A 62 -6.15 11.18 -4.53
C GLN A 62 -5.02 10.39 -3.87
N THR A 63 -4.58 9.32 -4.52
CA THR A 63 -3.57 8.41 -3.97
C THR A 63 -2.87 7.66 -5.10
N THR A 64 -1.64 7.19 -4.85
CA THR A 64 -0.86 6.42 -5.83
C THR A 64 -0.40 5.09 -5.24
N ILE A 65 -0.61 4.00 -5.97
CA ILE A 65 -0.01 2.69 -5.72
C ILE A 65 1.17 2.53 -6.67
N ILE A 66 2.39 2.54 -6.12
CA ILE A 66 3.64 2.31 -6.85
C ILE A 66 3.97 0.83 -6.74
N ILE A 67 4.10 0.18 -7.88
CA ILE A 67 4.26 -1.27 -8.01
C ILE A 67 5.68 -1.54 -8.51
N TYR A 68 6.38 -2.47 -7.87
CA TYR A 68 7.73 -2.87 -8.23
C TYR A 68 7.76 -4.30 -8.79
N PRO A 69 8.82 -4.70 -9.52
CA PRO A 69 8.94 -6.04 -10.05
C PRO A 69 8.84 -7.11 -8.96
N LYS A 70 8.13 -8.18 -9.26
CA LYS A 70 8.03 -9.36 -8.39
C LYS A 70 9.34 -10.12 -8.26
N GLU A 71 10.16 -10.03 -9.30
CA GLU A 71 11.46 -10.66 -9.40
C GLU A 71 12.57 -9.63 -9.17
N GLY A 72 13.72 -10.07 -8.66
CA GLY A 72 14.87 -9.19 -8.39
C GLY A 72 15.02 -8.84 -6.91
N ALA A 73 15.65 -7.70 -6.61
CA ALA A 73 16.05 -7.34 -5.25
C ALA A 73 14.88 -7.27 -4.25
N LEU A 74 13.74 -6.71 -4.68
CA LEU A 74 12.57 -6.57 -3.80
C LEU A 74 11.73 -7.85 -3.67
N GLN A 75 12.15 -8.98 -4.22
CA GLN A 75 11.55 -10.28 -3.95
C GLN A 75 11.77 -10.72 -2.49
N ASP A 76 12.92 -10.35 -1.95
CA ASP A 76 13.23 -10.54 -0.54
C ASP A 76 12.51 -9.50 0.32
N PHE A 77 11.82 -9.96 1.38
CA PHE A 77 11.00 -9.09 2.21
C PHE A 77 11.83 -8.14 3.08
N GLU A 78 12.99 -8.59 3.57
CA GLU A 78 13.89 -7.73 4.36
C GLU A 78 14.49 -6.62 3.50
N THR A 79 14.96 -6.95 2.30
CA THR A 79 15.44 -5.96 1.31
C THR A 79 14.34 -4.96 0.94
N TYR A 80 13.09 -5.42 0.82
CA TYR A 80 11.96 -4.54 0.61
C TYR A 80 11.73 -3.60 1.82
N LEU A 81 11.82 -4.10 3.05
CA LEU A 81 11.71 -3.25 4.25
C LEU A 81 12.82 -2.21 4.36
N GLU A 82 14.05 -2.55 3.96
CA GLU A 82 15.14 -1.57 3.87
C GLU A 82 14.82 -0.46 2.86
N PHE A 83 14.26 -0.82 1.72
CA PHE A 83 13.83 0.16 0.72
C PHE A 83 12.70 1.05 1.24
N VAL A 84 11.70 0.49 1.91
CA VAL A 84 10.62 1.24 2.57
C VAL A 84 11.17 2.21 3.60
N ASN A 85 12.08 1.76 4.45
CA ASN A 85 12.72 2.62 5.46
C ASN A 85 13.49 3.78 4.81
N ASN A 86 14.15 3.55 3.67
CA ASN A 86 14.79 4.62 2.92
C ASN A 86 13.78 5.64 2.37
N ILE A 87 12.61 5.19 1.91
CA ILE A 87 11.52 6.10 1.51
C ILE A 87 11.08 6.97 2.70
N GLU A 88 10.84 6.36 3.87
CA GLU A 88 10.41 7.08 5.07
C GLU A 88 11.46 8.10 5.51
N ASN A 89 12.74 7.73 5.47
CA ASN A 89 13.85 8.65 5.77
C ASN A 89 13.89 9.84 4.81
N VAL A 90 13.66 9.61 3.51
CA VAL A 90 13.61 10.70 2.53
C VAL A 90 12.41 11.60 2.78
N LEU A 91 11.22 11.05 3.04
CA LEU A 91 10.04 11.84 3.40
C LEU A 91 10.30 12.70 4.64
N HIS A 92 10.92 12.13 5.65
CA HIS A 92 11.29 12.86 6.87
C HIS A 92 12.29 13.99 6.61
N ASN A 93 13.38 13.71 5.89
CA ASN A 93 14.42 14.69 5.57
C ASN A 93 13.91 15.85 4.71
N LEU A 94 12.93 15.58 3.84
CA LEU A 94 12.26 16.58 3.03
C LEU A 94 11.09 17.26 3.74
N GLN A 95 10.83 16.92 5.01
CA GLN A 95 9.69 17.41 5.79
C GLN A 95 8.34 17.14 5.09
N LEU A 96 8.20 16.01 4.42
CA LEU A 96 6.99 15.56 3.74
C LEU A 96 6.19 14.53 4.55
N ASP A 97 6.76 14.00 5.62
CA ASP A 97 6.17 12.99 6.48
C ASP A 97 4.93 13.48 7.26
N PHE A 98 4.73 14.80 7.40
CA PHE A 98 3.50 15.35 7.95
C PHE A 98 2.38 15.48 6.90
N ALA A 99 2.71 15.49 5.60
CA ALA A 99 1.75 15.63 4.49
C ALA A 99 1.41 14.30 3.83
N TYR A 100 2.32 13.33 3.86
CA TYR A 100 2.17 12.02 3.20
C TYR A 100 2.51 10.87 4.14
N ARG A 101 1.83 9.76 3.94
CA ARG A 101 2.11 8.46 4.56
C ARG A 101 2.22 7.40 3.49
N ILE A 102 2.94 6.34 3.81
CA ILE A 102 2.97 5.15 2.97
C ILE A 102 2.34 3.97 3.70
N ALA A 103 1.60 3.16 2.95
CA ALA A 103 1.21 1.81 3.36
C ALA A 103 1.98 0.81 2.49
N THR A 104 2.36 -0.31 3.09
CA THR A 104 3.28 -1.27 2.52
C THR A 104 2.60 -2.60 2.22
N PHE A 105 2.90 -3.18 1.06
CA PHE A 105 2.35 -4.47 0.63
C PHE A 105 3.43 -5.28 -0.08
N HIS A 106 3.47 -6.57 0.21
CA HIS A 106 4.49 -7.45 -0.36
C HIS A 106 3.97 -8.88 -0.49
N PRO A 107 4.37 -9.67 -1.52
CA PRO A 107 3.93 -11.07 -1.65
C PRO A 107 4.24 -11.95 -0.44
N ARG A 108 5.32 -11.65 0.27
CA ARG A 108 5.79 -12.36 1.46
C ARG A 108 5.66 -11.52 2.74
N TYR A 109 4.64 -10.65 2.81
CA TYR A 109 4.47 -9.77 3.96
C TYR A 109 4.34 -10.57 5.26
N GLU A 110 5.03 -10.11 6.28
CA GLU A 110 5.01 -10.66 7.63
C GLU A 110 5.00 -9.52 8.64
N PHE A 111 4.02 -9.53 9.54
CA PHE A 111 3.98 -8.57 10.62
C PHE A 111 4.99 -8.92 11.71
N ASP A 112 5.51 -7.90 12.40
CA ASP A 112 6.35 -8.13 13.59
C ASP A 112 5.64 -9.05 14.58
N LYS A 113 6.38 -10.04 15.11
CA LYS A 113 5.90 -11.04 16.08
C LYS A 113 4.79 -11.98 15.58
N THR A 114 4.62 -12.13 14.28
CA THR A 114 3.78 -13.20 13.72
C THR A 114 4.67 -14.30 13.11
N GLU A 115 4.13 -15.50 13.02
CA GLU A 115 4.74 -16.55 12.21
C GLU A 115 4.44 -16.30 10.73
N TYR A 116 5.32 -16.76 9.84
CA TYR A 116 5.17 -16.55 8.40
C TYR A 116 3.81 -17.00 7.86
N ASP A 117 3.28 -18.10 8.34
CA ASP A 117 2.01 -18.69 7.91
C ASP A 117 0.78 -18.17 8.67
N ASP A 118 0.96 -17.24 9.64
CA ASP A 118 -0.19 -16.59 10.29
C ASP A 118 -1.08 -15.92 9.24
N PRO A 119 -2.37 -16.32 9.14
CA PRO A 119 -3.29 -15.73 8.19
C PRO A 119 -3.40 -14.19 8.28
N ALA A 120 -3.12 -13.60 9.44
CA ALA A 120 -3.10 -12.15 9.63
C ALA A 120 -2.20 -11.43 8.61
N ASN A 121 -1.09 -12.04 8.22
CA ASN A 121 -0.14 -11.49 7.24
C ASN A 121 -0.78 -11.25 5.88
N ARG A 122 -1.86 -11.97 5.55
CA ARG A 122 -2.59 -11.84 4.28
C ARG A 122 -3.22 -10.46 4.10
N THR A 123 -3.49 -9.72 5.18
CA THR A 123 -3.99 -8.34 5.10
C THR A 123 -3.13 -7.46 4.21
N ASN A 124 -1.80 -7.66 4.25
CA ASN A 124 -0.82 -6.87 3.49
C ASN A 124 -0.09 -7.69 2.42
N ARG A 125 -0.45 -8.95 2.22
CA ARG A 125 0.07 -9.74 1.10
C ARG A 125 -0.60 -9.35 -0.21
N SER A 126 0.24 -9.05 -1.18
CA SER A 126 -0.14 -8.52 -2.49
C SER A 126 0.54 -9.31 -3.62
N PRO A 127 0.09 -9.19 -4.88
CA PRO A 127 0.72 -9.89 -5.99
C PRO A 127 2.13 -9.41 -6.31
N TYR A 128 2.48 -8.18 -5.91
CA TYR A 128 3.76 -7.51 -6.17
C TYR A 128 4.23 -6.76 -4.94
N PRO A 129 5.54 -6.47 -4.78
CA PRO A 129 6.01 -5.46 -3.85
C PRO A 129 5.41 -4.10 -4.22
N MET A 130 4.78 -3.41 -3.28
CA MET A 130 4.10 -2.15 -3.55
C MET A 130 4.24 -1.17 -2.38
N VAL A 131 4.27 0.10 -2.73
CA VAL A 131 4.14 1.22 -1.79
C VAL A 131 2.91 2.04 -2.17
N HIS A 132 2.00 2.22 -1.24
CA HIS A 132 0.80 3.02 -1.42
C HIS A 132 0.99 4.39 -0.76
N LEU A 133 1.09 5.43 -1.56
CA LEU A 133 1.28 6.81 -1.13
C LEU A 133 -0.07 7.47 -0.88
N ILE A 134 -0.28 8.01 0.33
CA ILE A 134 -1.55 8.54 0.81
C ILE A 134 -1.31 9.93 1.42
N ARG A 135 -2.18 10.90 1.12
CA ARG A 135 -2.18 12.20 1.78
C ARG A 135 -2.69 12.08 3.22
N VAL A 136 -2.02 12.74 4.15
CA VAL A 136 -2.48 12.80 5.55
C VAL A 136 -3.84 13.47 5.67
N SER A 137 -4.11 14.51 4.88
CA SER A 137 -5.42 15.17 4.84
C SER A 137 -6.57 14.21 4.50
N ASP A 138 -6.34 13.27 3.57
CA ASP A 138 -7.35 12.27 3.20
C ASP A 138 -7.56 11.23 4.31
N ILE A 139 -6.49 10.89 5.03
CA ILE A 139 -6.56 10.02 6.22
C ILE A 139 -7.39 10.72 7.31
N ASP A 140 -7.11 11.99 7.58
CA ASP A 140 -7.80 12.77 8.60
C ASP A 140 -9.28 12.94 8.30
N GLU A 141 -9.65 13.18 7.04
CA GLU A 141 -11.05 13.19 6.61
C GLU A 141 -11.73 11.84 6.77
N ALA A 142 -11.02 10.77 6.44
CA ALA A 142 -11.52 9.42 6.59
C ALA A 142 -11.76 9.07 8.07
N ILE A 143 -10.85 9.45 8.97
CA ILE A 143 -11.00 9.27 10.41
C ILE A 143 -12.21 10.04 10.96
N LYS A 144 -12.44 11.28 10.49
CA LYS A 144 -13.60 12.08 10.90
C LYS A 144 -14.93 11.42 10.50
N LYS A 145 -14.98 10.77 9.33
CA LYS A 145 -16.17 10.08 8.82
C LYS A 145 -16.40 8.71 9.48
N HIS A 146 -15.32 8.10 9.98
CA HIS A 146 -15.33 6.75 10.57
C HIS A 146 -14.50 6.74 11.86
N PRO A 147 -15.09 7.12 13.01
CA PRO A 147 -14.34 7.25 14.26
C PRO A 147 -13.71 5.94 14.78
N ASP A 148 -14.22 4.78 14.35
CA ASP A 148 -13.76 3.47 14.78
C ASP A 148 -12.56 2.93 13.96
N THR A 149 -11.79 3.81 13.33
CA THR A 149 -10.63 3.42 12.50
C THR A 149 -9.61 2.54 13.22
N LYS A 150 -9.46 2.71 14.53
CA LYS A 150 -8.55 1.90 15.36
C LYS A 150 -8.95 0.41 15.41
N GLN A 151 -10.21 0.09 15.13
CA GLN A 151 -10.71 -1.29 15.10
C GLN A 151 -10.46 -1.98 13.75
N ILE A 152 -10.15 -1.23 12.69
CA ILE A 152 -9.98 -1.79 11.35
C ILE A 152 -8.87 -2.85 11.32
N PRO A 153 -7.65 -2.60 11.84
CA PRO A 153 -6.59 -3.62 11.83
C PRO A 153 -6.98 -4.89 12.60
N LEU A 154 -7.59 -4.74 13.78
CA LEU A 154 -8.01 -5.88 14.60
C LEU A 154 -9.08 -6.71 13.89
N ARG A 155 -10.09 -6.05 13.32
CA ARG A 155 -11.12 -6.69 12.51
C ARG A 155 -10.52 -7.43 11.31
N ASN A 156 -9.56 -6.83 10.63
CA ASN A 156 -8.92 -7.45 9.47
C ASN A 156 -8.13 -8.71 9.86
N ILE A 157 -7.39 -8.66 10.97
CA ILE A 157 -6.67 -9.82 11.51
C ILE A 157 -7.65 -10.96 11.82
N GLU A 158 -8.72 -10.65 12.54
CA GLU A 158 -9.75 -11.65 12.88
C GLU A 158 -10.40 -12.24 11.63
N LEU A 159 -10.76 -11.38 10.66
CA LEU A 159 -11.33 -11.80 9.38
C LEU A 159 -10.39 -12.77 8.64
N MET A 160 -9.09 -12.44 8.54
CA MET A 160 -8.11 -13.29 7.87
C MET A 160 -7.97 -14.67 8.53
N ARG A 161 -8.12 -14.75 9.84
CA ARG A 161 -8.05 -16.00 10.60
C ARG A 161 -9.31 -16.85 10.51
N THR A 162 -10.46 -16.24 10.14
CA THR A 162 -11.74 -16.95 10.01
C THR A 162 -12.04 -17.44 8.58
N ILE A 163 -11.37 -16.90 7.58
CA ILE A 163 -11.54 -17.34 6.18
C ILE A 163 -10.85 -18.69 5.98
N ASP A 164 -11.58 -19.63 5.38
CA ASP A 164 -10.98 -20.85 4.86
C ASP A 164 -10.19 -20.52 3.56
N TRP A 165 -8.89 -20.69 3.63
CA TRP A 165 -7.99 -20.37 2.52
C TRP A 165 -7.75 -21.55 1.57
N GLY A 166 -8.41 -22.71 1.80
CA GLY A 166 -8.41 -23.87 0.90
C GLY A 166 -7.11 -24.68 0.90
#